data_840585e9a3048f6b0bcda993922d3658
#
_entry.id   840585e9a3048f6b0bcda993922d3658
#
_cell.length_a   1.000
_cell.length_b   1.000
_cell.length_c   1.000
_cell.angle_alpha   90.00
_cell.angle_beta   90.00
_cell.angle_gamma   90.00
#
_symmetry.space_group_name_H-M   'P 1'
#
loop_
_entity.id
_entity.type
_entity.pdbx_description
1 polymer ?
#
loop_
_entity_poly.entity_id
_entity_poly.type
_entity_poly.pdbx_seq_one_letter_code
_entity_poly.pdbx_strand_id
1 'polypeptide(L)'
;MRGDVVVEVIEAGRLELVPLEVSHAEEMAGVLGDPALHAFIGGEPESLEELRARYVRWEAGAPDPDTAWCNWVVRERDGGRLVGTVQATVAGEGAEVAWVVGSAWQGRGYASEAARALVGWLRPRVRTVVAHVHPDHAASAAVARAAGLVPTGEIHDGEVRWESAAEPRPRLDGSDRGSGGRL
;
A
#
# COMPACT_ATOMS: atom_id res chain seq x y z
N MET A 1 1.39 23.61 -3.74
CA MET A 1 0.15 23.05 -4.33
C MET A 1 0.31 21.55 -4.37
N ARG A 2 -0.23 20.84 -3.39
CA ARG A 2 -0.29 19.38 -3.42
C ARG A 2 -1.52 19.03 -4.23
N GLY A 3 -1.33 18.34 -5.35
CA GLY A 3 -2.47 17.81 -6.10
C GLY A 3 -3.20 16.81 -5.21
N ASP A 4 -4.51 16.93 -5.15
CA ASP A 4 -5.35 15.94 -4.50
C ASP A 4 -4.98 14.56 -5.01
N VAL A 5 -4.56 13.67 -4.10
CA VAL A 5 -4.28 12.27 -4.46
C VAL A 5 -5.62 11.62 -4.73
N VAL A 6 -5.95 11.47 -6.00
CA VAL A 6 -7.19 10.81 -6.41
C VAL A 6 -6.98 9.30 -6.36
N VAL A 7 -7.78 8.64 -5.52
CA VAL A 7 -7.79 7.18 -5.43
C VAL A 7 -8.58 6.61 -6.61
N GLU A 8 -7.92 5.81 -7.42
CA GLU A 8 -8.47 5.21 -8.64
C GLU A 8 -8.29 3.69 -8.63
N VAL A 9 -8.96 2.98 -9.53
CA VAL A 9 -8.75 1.54 -9.70
C VAL A 9 -7.34 1.28 -10.21
N ILE A 10 -6.62 0.37 -9.56
CA ILE A 10 -5.27 -0.05 -9.95
C ILE A 10 -5.33 -1.48 -10.43
N GLU A 11 -4.90 -1.70 -11.66
CA GLU A 11 -4.78 -3.02 -12.27
C GLU A 11 -3.58 -3.78 -11.68
N ALA A 12 -3.80 -5.01 -11.27
CA ALA A 12 -2.80 -5.83 -10.58
C ALA A 12 -2.80 -7.29 -11.06
N GLY A 13 -2.72 -7.50 -12.37
CA GLY A 13 -2.69 -8.85 -12.96
C GLY A 13 -3.98 -9.64 -12.74
N ARG A 14 -3.98 -10.63 -11.83
CA ARG A 14 -5.18 -11.41 -11.46
C ARG A 14 -6.14 -10.64 -10.57
N LEU A 15 -5.71 -9.49 -10.06
CA LEU A 15 -6.40 -8.68 -9.09
C LEU A 15 -6.70 -7.29 -9.62
N GLU A 16 -7.63 -6.62 -8.97
CA GLU A 16 -7.86 -5.19 -9.09
C GLU A 16 -7.86 -4.59 -7.68
N LEU A 17 -7.20 -3.46 -7.50
CA LEU A 17 -7.33 -2.66 -6.30
C LEU A 17 -8.46 -1.66 -6.56
N VAL A 18 -9.58 -1.85 -5.90
CA VAL A 18 -10.78 -1.01 -6.07
C VAL A 18 -10.87 -0.04 -4.92
N PRO A 19 -11.08 1.27 -5.16
CA PRO A 19 -11.27 2.24 -4.10
C PRO A 19 -12.26 1.73 -3.05
N LEU A 20 -11.85 1.79 -1.78
CA LEU A 20 -12.65 1.26 -0.67
C LEU A 20 -13.89 2.12 -0.47
N GLU A 21 -15.03 1.46 -0.32
CA GLU A 21 -16.33 2.05 0.00
C GLU A 21 -16.95 1.37 1.22
N VAL A 22 -17.84 2.07 1.91
CA VAL A 22 -18.58 1.50 3.08
C VAL A 22 -19.35 0.24 2.68
N SER A 23 -19.87 0.18 1.46
CA SER A 23 -20.58 -1.00 0.92
C SER A 23 -19.75 -2.29 0.92
N HIS A 24 -18.44 -2.20 0.89
CA HIS A 24 -17.54 -3.35 0.94
C HIS A 24 -17.44 -4.00 2.33
N ALA A 25 -17.88 -3.31 3.39
CA ALA A 25 -17.70 -3.78 4.77
C ALA A 25 -18.39 -5.13 5.04
N GLU A 26 -19.53 -5.40 4.41
CA GLU A 26 -20.29 -6.64 4.62
C GLU A 26 -19.50 -7.87 4.17
N GLU A 27 -18.96 -7.85 2.96
CA GLU A 27 -18.12 -8.93 2.45
C GLU A 27 -16.77 -8.99 3.18
N MET A 28 -16.15 -7.83 3.45
CA MET A 28 -14.87 -7.74 4.12
C MET A 28 -14.89 -8.20 5.57
N ALA A 29 -16.02 -8.11 6.27
CA ALA A 29 -16.16 -8.67 7.61
C ALA A 29 -15.92 -10.17 7.63
N GLY A 30 -16.36 -10.89 6.60
CA GLY A 30 -16.06 -12.32 6.40
C GLY A 30 -14.60 -12.58 6.04
N VAL A 31 -14.03 -11.75 5.18
CA VAL A 31 -12.62 -11.88 4.73
C VAL A 31 -11.63 -11.67 5.88
N LEU A 32 -11.89 -10.68 6.75
CA LEU A 32 -11.01 -10.28 7.87
C LEU A 32 -11.39 -10.93 9.21
N GLY A 33 -12.40 -11.81 9.22
CA GLY A 33 -12.97 -12.37 10.45
C GLY A 33 -12.13 -13.49 11.09
N ASP A 34 -11.06 -13.95 10.45
CA ASP A 34 -10.21 -14.99 11.03
C ASP A 34 -9.29 -14.41 12.11
N PRO A 35 -9.39 -14.87 13.38
CA PRO A 35 -8.51 -14.42 14.46
C PRO A 35 -7.01 -14.61 14.15
N ALA A 36 -6.65 -15.58 13.33
CA ALA A 36 -5.25 -15.83 12.95
C ALA A 36 -4.60 -14.64 12.23
N LEU A 37 -5.39 -13.82 11.51
CA LEU A 37 -4.89 -12.60 10.87
C LEU A 37 -4.39 -11.57 11.89
N HIS A 38 -4.97 -11.56 13.09
CA HIS A 38 -4.68 -10.57 14.13
C HIS A 38 -3.42 -10.89 14.94
N ALA A 39 -2.80 -12.06 14.74
CA ALA A 39 -1.54 -12.42 15.41
C ALA A 39 -0.40 -11.41 15.15
N PHE A 40 -0.38 -10.78 13.98
CA PHE A 40 0.63 -9.79 13.59
C PHE A 40 0.07 -8.37 13.47
N ILE A 41 -1.17 -8.18 13.05
CA ILE A 41 -1.78 -6.85 12.94
C ILE A 41 -2.32 -6.32 14.26
N GLY A 42 -2.42 -7.18 15.27
CA GLY A 42 -2.93 -6.83 16.60
C GLY A 42 -4.45 -6.73 16.69
N GLY A 43 -4.96 -6.67 17.92
CA GLY A 43 -6.40 -6.59 18.19
C GLY A 43 -7.16 -7.91 17.95
N GLU A 44 -8.46 -7.79 17.82
CA GLU A 44 -9.39 -8.87 17.50
C GLU A 44 -10.15 -8.53 16.21
N PRO A 45 -10.76 -9.52 15.53
CA PRO A 45 -11.62 -9.25 14.40
C PRO A 45 -12.73 -8.28 14.76
N GLU A 46 -12.90 -7.26 13.94
CA GLU A 46 -13.98 -6.28 14.13
C GLU A 46 -15.33 -6.88 13.73
N SER A 47 -16.38 -6.51 14.46
CA SER A 47 -17.75 -6.75 14.05
C SER A 47 -18.06 -5.97 12.75
N LEU A 48 -19.12 -6.37 12.05
CA LEU A 48 -19.57 -5.64 10.85
C LEU A 48 -19.85 -4.16 11.14
N GLU A 49 -20.42 -3.85 12.31
CA GLU A 49 -20.74 -2.48 12.72
C GLU A 49 -19.47 -1.65 12.92
N GLU A 50 -18.48 -2.20 13.63
CA GLU A 50 -17.17 -1.55 13.83
C GLU A 50 -16.43 -1.34 12.50
N LEU A 51 -16.45 -2.35 11.62
CA LEU A 51 -15.82 -2.26 10.30
C LEU A 51 -16.50 -1.19 9.42
N ARG A 52 -17.82 -1.12 9.42
CA ARG A 52 -18.56 -0.05 8.73
C ARG A 52 -18.19 1.34 9.26
N ALA A 53 -18.16 1.50 10.58
CA ALA A 53 -17.79 2.76 11.20
C ALA A 53 -16.36 3.17 10.84
N ARG A 54 -15.43 2.22 10.76
CA ARG A 54 -14.06 2.46 10.28
C ARG A 54 -14.04 2.90 8.82
N TYR A 55 -14.78 2.24 7.93
CA TYR A 55 -14.84 2.58 6.52
C TYR A 55 -15.45 3.96 6.28
N VAL A 56 -16.48 4.33 7.04
CA VAL A 56 -17.03 5.71 7.01
C VAL A 56 -15.94 6.74 7.35
N ARG A 57 -15.13 6.49 8.39
CA ARG A 57 -14.01 7.38 8.74
C ARG A 57 -12.97 7.47 7.63
N TRP A 58 -12.67 6.36 6.97
CA TRP A 58 -11.70 6.32 5.88
C TRP A 58 -12.19 7.02 4.63
N GLU A 59 -13.47 6.88 4.28
CA GLU A 59 -14.09 7.64 3.18
C GLU A 59 -14.11 9.16 3.46
N ALA A 60 -14.28 9.55 4.72
CA ALA A 60 -14.23 10.96 5.10
C ALA A 60 -12.85 11.59 4.94
N GLY A 61 -11.80 10.76 4.82
CA GLY A 61 -10.42 11.21 4.66
C GLY A 61 -9.69 11.49 5.97
N ALA A 62 -8.42 11.81 5.86
CA ALA A 62 -7.58 12.14 7.01
C ALA A 62 -8.00 13.46 7.67
N PRO A 63 -7.96 13.54 9.02
CA PRO A 63 -8.24 14.80 9.73
C PRO A 63 -7.23 15.90 9.42
N ASP A 64 -5.98 15.53 9.14
CA ASP A 64 -4.93 16.43 8.74
C ASP A 64 -5.01 16.71 7.22
N PRO A 65 -5.19 17.98 6.80
CA PRO A 65 -5.30 18.34 5.40
C PRO A 65 -4.03 18.10 4.57
N ASP A 66 -2.89 17.92 5.24
CA ASP A 66 -1.60 17.60 4.59
C ASP A 66 -1.36 16.09 4.46
N THR A 67 -2.31 15.27 4.90
CA THR A 67 -2.27 13.81 4.84
C THR A 67 -3.41 13.28 3.98
N ALA A 68 -3.13 12.32 3.12
CA ALA A 68 -4.16 11.61 2.36
C ALA A 68 -4.21 10.13 2.78
N TRP A 69 -5.40 9.66 3.15
CA TRP A 69 -5.67 8.24 3.35
C TRP A 69 -6.20 7.64 2.06
N CYS A 70 -5.44 6.72 1.51
CA CYS A 70 -5.78 6.03 0.27
C CYS A 70 -6.00 4.55 0.58
N ASN A 71 -7.23 4.08 0.44
CA ASN A 71 -7.62 2.73 0.81
C ASN A 71 -8.26 2.01 -0.38
N TRP A 72 -7.91 0.74 -0.56
CA TRP A 72 -8.48 -0.13 -1.57
C TRP A 72 -8.88 -1.47 -0.97
N VAL A 73 -9.95 -2.04 -1.48
CA VAL A 73 -10.20 -3.48 -1.38
C VAL A 73 -9.50 -4.19 -2.53
N VAL A 74 -9.01 -5.37 -2.27
CA VAL A 74 -8.38 -6.24 -3.27
C VAL A 74 -9.45 -7.20 -3.79
N ARG A 75 -9.73 -7.15 -5.09
CA ARG A 75 -10.75 -7.95 -5.75
C ARG A 75 -10.12 -8.91 -6.76
N GLU A 76 -10.51 -10.17 -6.73
CA GLU A 76 -10.20 -11.12 -7.80
C GLU A 76 -10.92 -10.72 -9.09
N ARG A 77 -10.21 -10.65 -10.21
CA ARG A 77 -10.84 -10.41 -11.53
C ARG A 77 -11.74 -11.56 -11.94
N ASP A 78 -11.33 -12.79 -11.63
CA ASP A 78 -12.13 -13.98 -11.84
C ASP A 78 -13.04 -14.20 -10.62
N GLY A 79 -14.34 -14.08 -10.85
CA GLY A 79 -15.36 -14.25 -9.80
C GLY A 79 -15.68 -13.03 -8.95
N GLY A 80 -14.88 -11.97 -9.01
CA GLY A 80 -15.19 -10.67 -8.39
C GLY A 80 -15.19 -10.63 -6.86
N ARG A 81 -14.62 -11.65 -6.19
CA ARG A 81 -14.59 -11.73 -4.71
C ARG A 81 -13.56 -10.80 -4.12
N LEU A 82 -13.89 -10.20 -2.99
CA LEU A 82 -12.95 -9.45 -2.19
C LEU A 82 -12.08 -10.42 -1.38
N VAL A 83 -10.77 -10.16 -1.36
CA VAL A 83 -9.79 -11.07 -0.74
C VAL A 83 -8.88 -10.39 0.27
N GLY A 84 -8.93 -9.07 0.36
CA GLY A 84 -8.08 -8.31 1.27
C GLY A 84 -8.20 -6.81 1.09
N THR A 85 -7.29 -6.08 1.73
CA THR A 85 -7.15 -4.63 1.62
C THR A 85 -5.69 -4.24 1.43
N VAL A 86 -5.47 -3.14 0.75
CA VAL A 86 -4.21 -2.40 0.76
C VAL A 86 -4.49 -0.94 1.04
N GLN A 87 -3.54 -0.27 1.68
CA GLN A 87 -3.67 1.14 2.04
C GLN A 87 -2.37 1.88 1.87
N ALA A 88 -2.46 3.18 1.61
CA ALA A 88 -1.36 4.11 1.65
C ALA A 88 -1.76 5.36 2.43
N THR A 89 -0.93 5.76 3.36
CA THR A 89 -1.01 7.06 4.02
C THR A 89 0.05 7.96 3.39
N VAL A 90 -0.38 8.94 2.62
CA VAL A 90 0.51 9.86 1.91
C VAL A 90 0.64 11.13 2.72
N ALA A 91 1.87 11.49 3.10
CA ALA A 91 2.17 12.71 3.82
C ALA A 91 3.54 13.25 3.36
N GLY A 92 3.62 14.54 3.11
CA GLY A 92 4.84 15.14 2.60
C GLY A 92 5.27 14.54 1.27
N GLU A 93 6.51 14.09 1.20
CA GLU A 93 7.10 13.44 0.02
C GLU A 93 7.13 11.91 0.14
N GLY A 94 6.44 11.34 1.13
CA GLY A 94 6.44 9.91 1.42
C GLY A 94 5.06 9.29 1.49
N ALA A 95 5.01 7.97 1.41
CA ALA A 95 3.83 7.17 1.67
C ALA A 95 4.19 5.99 2.54
N GLU A 96 3.36 5.72 3.54
CA GLU A 96 3.40 4.48 4.30
C GLU A 96 2.33 3.53 3.78
N VAL A 97 2.71 2.29 3.52
CA VAL A 97 1.82 1.28 2.94
C VAL A 97 1.61 0.10 3.88
N ALA A 98 0.44 -0.51 3.79
CA ALA A 98 0.10 -1.74 4.48
C ALA A 98 -0.80 -2.62 3.60
N TRP A 99 -0.81 -3.92 3.88
CA TRP A 99 -1.59 -4.93 3.18
C TRP A 99 -2.09 -6.00 4.13
N VAL A 100 -3.26 -6.51 3.85
CA VAL A 100 -3.85 -7.68 4.53
C VAL A 100 -4.58 -8.51 3.49
N VAL A 101 -4.32 -9.82 3.45
CA VAL A 101 -5.05 -10.79 2.64
C VAL A 101 -5.71 -11.79 3.58
N GLY A 102 -6.99 -12.07 3.36
CA GLY A 102 -7.76 -13.02 4.16
C GLY A 102 -7.13 -14.41 4.14
N SER A 103 -7.20 -15.13 5.26
CA SER A 103 -6.53 -16.42 5.47
C SER A 103 -6.83 -17.44 4.37
N ALA A 104 -8.07 -17.46 3.86
CA ALA A 104 -8.50 -18.38 2.80
C ALA A 104 -7.79 -18.14 1.46
N TRP A 105 -7.20 -16.97 1.25
CA TRP A 105 -6.53 -16.58 -0.01
C TRP A 105 -5.01 -16.42 0.13
N GLN A 106 -4.46 -16.68 1.30
CA GLN A 106 -3.02 -16.64 1.51
C GLN A 106 -2.31 -17.78 0.77
N GLY A 107 -0.99 -17.62 0.55
CA GLY A 107 -0.19 -18.62 -0.15
C GLY A 107 -0.37 -18.66 -1.67
N ARG A 108 -1.11 -17.71 -2.26
CA ARG A 108 -1.37 -17.61 -3.71
C ARG A 108 -0.60 -16.49 -4.40
N GLY A 109 0.19 -15.72 -3.65
CA GLY A 109 0.94 -14.57 -4.15
C GLY A 109 0.11 -13.29 -4.28
N TYR A 110 -1.11 -13.25 -3.79
CA TYR A 110 -2.02 -12.10 -3.92
C TYR A 110 -1.50 -10.86 -3.20
N ALA A 111 -0.99 -11.00 -1.97
CA ALA A 111 -0.43 -9.86 -1.24
C ALA A 111 0.76 -9.23 -1.98
N SER A 112 1.66 -10.05 -2.54
CA SER A 112 2.81 -9.57 -3.33
C SER A 112 2.38 -8.87 -4.60
N GLU A 113 1.37 -9.39 -5.30
CA GLU A 113 0.81 -8.81 -6.52
C GLU A 113 0.14 -7.46 -6.24
N ALA A 114 -0.68 -7.40 -5.19
CA ALA A 114 -1.35 -6.17 -4.76
C ALA A 114 -0.36 -5.10 -4.26
N ALA A 115 0.60 -5.47 -3.41
CA ALA A 115 1.60 -4.55 -2.88
C ALA A 115 2.50 -3.99 -4.00
N ARG A 116 2.89 -4.81 -4.96
CA ARG A 116 3.68 -4.38 -6.13
C ARG A 116 2.92 -3.35 -6.96
N ALA A 117 1.64 -3.58 -7.21
CA ALA A 117 0.79 -2.65 -7.95
C ALA A 117 0.63 -1.32 -7.21
N LEU A 118 0.39 -1.36 -5.89
CA LEU A 118 0.27 -0.17 -5.05
C LEU A 118 1.57 0.64 -5.04
N VAL A 119 2.72 0.01 -4.80
CA VAL A 119 4.03 0.68 -4.81
C VAL A 119 4.32 1.27 -6.19
N GLY A 120 4.00 0.55 -7.26
CA GLY A 120 4.13 1.06 -8.63
C GLY A 120 3.28 2.30 -8.89
N TRP A 121 2.07 2.34 -8.38
CA TRP A 121 1.18 3.51 -8.45
C TRP A 121 1.70 4.71 -7.63
N LEU A 122 2.34 4.44 -6.48
CA LEU A 122 2.89 5.48 -5.60
C LEU A 122 4.19 6.11 -6.13
N ARG A 123 5.07 5.33 -6.76
CA ARG A 123 6.41 5.78 -7.19
C ARG A 123 6.44 7.11 -7.96
N PRO A 124 5.55 7.41 -8.91
CA PRO A 124 5.55 8.70 -9.59
C PRO A 124 5.00 9.85 -8.74
N ARG A 125 4.37 9.55 -7.59
CA ARG A 125 3.65 10.49 -6.74
C ARG A 125 4.41 10.90 -5.49
N VAL A 126 5.28 10.01 -4.99
CA VAL A 126 6.06 10.21 -3.77
C VAL A 126 7.52 9.83 -3.98
N ARG A 127 8.42 10.39 -3.17
CA ARG A 127 9.85 10.06 -3.21
C ARG A 127 10.17 8.75 -2.52
N THR A 128 9.46 8.45 -1.44
CA THR A 128 9.76 7.33 -0.57
C THR A 128 8.49 6.57 -0.24
N VAL A 129 8.53 5.26 -0.39
CA VAL A 129 7.47 4.36 0.07
C VAL A 129 8.04 3.53 1.22
N VAL A 130 7.31 3.49 2.33
CA VAL A 130 7.70 2.82 3.58
C VAL A 130 6.66 1.77 3.94
N ALA A 131 7.10 0.65 4.49
CA ALA A 131 6.24 -0.31 5.18
C ALA A 131 6.90 -0.71 6.51
N HIS A 132 6.09 -1.06 7.49
CA HIS A 132 6.53 -1.61 8.77
C HIS A 132 6.10 -3.08 8.83
N VAL A 133 7.05 -3.95 9.15
CA VAL A 133 6.84 -5.41 9.14
C VAL A 133 7.38 -6.01 10.42
N HIS A 134 6.53 -6.76 11.12
CA HIS A 134 6.95 -7.50 12.31
C HIS A 134 8.11 -8.43 11.96
N PRO A 135 9.20 -8.48 12.76
CA PRO A 135 10.41 -9.26 12.44
C PRO A 135 10.14 -10.75 12.25
N ASP A 136 9.14 -11.30 12.94
CA ASP A 136 8.76 -12.71 12.86
C ASP A 136 7.75 -13.00 11.72
N HIS A 137 7.27 -11.97 11.01
CA HIS A 137 6.30 -12.11 9.93
C HIS A 137 6.99 -12.29 8.57
N ALA A 138 7.60 -13.48 8.38
CA ALA A 138 8.36 -13.79 7.16
C ALA A 138 7.55 -13.62 5.87
N ALA A 139 6.24 -13.91 5.89
CA ALA A 139 5.36 -13.73 4.73
C ALA A 139 5.24 -12.26 4.32
N SER A 140 5.03 -11.35 5.27
CA SER A 140 5.00 -9.90 4.99
C SER A 140 6.35 -9.37 4.52
N ALA A 141 7.46 -9.86 5.07
CA ALA A 141 8.80 -9.52 4.60
C ALA A 141 9.02 -9.94 3.14
N ALA A 142 8.50 -11.10 2.74
CA ALA A 142 8.53 -11.55 1.35
C ALA A 142 7.71 -10.65 0.43
N VAL A 143 6.54 -10.20 0.89
CA VAL A 143 5.69 -9.23 0.17
C VAL A 143 6.40 -7.89 0.00
N ALA A 144 7.02 -7.37 1.06
CA ALA A 144 7.79 -6.12 1.01
C ALA A 144 8.92 -6.20 -0.04
N ARG A 145 9.69 -7.30 -0.05
CA ARG A 145 10.72 -7.53 -1.08
C ARG A 145 10.15 -7.59 -2.49
N ALA A 146 9.04 -8.31 -2.67
CA ALA A 146 8.37 -8.43 -3.97
C ALA A 146 7.88 -7.08 -4.49
N ALA A 147 7.52 -6.16 -3.60
CA ALA A 147 7.12 -4.79 -3.91
C ALA A 147 8.33 -3.86 -4.17
N GLY A 148 9.56 -4.34 -4.00
CA GLY A 148 10.78 -3.56 -4.23
C GLY A 148 11.21 -2.72 -3.03
N LEU A 149 10.76 -3.09 -1.82
CA LEU A 149 11.23 -2.49 -0.58
C LEU A 149 12.41 -3.28 -0.01
N VAL A 150 13.27 -2.60 0.71
CA VAL A 150 14.43 -3.18 1.41
C VAL A 150 14.40 -2.81 2.90
N PRO A 151 14.81 -3.71 3.81
CA PRO A 151 14.85 -3.38 5.23
C PRO A 151 15.95 -2.35 5.51
N THR A 152 15.64 -1.35 6.33
CA THR A 152 16.59 -0.28 6.68
C THR A 152 17.42 -0.59 7.93
N GLY A 153 17.01 -1.57 8.72
CA GLY A 153 17.58 -1.84 10.05
C GLY A 153 16.98 -1.00 11.17
N GLU A 154 16.15 -0.01 10.85
CA GLU A 154 15.40 0.77 11.83
C GLU A 154 14.22 -0.04 12.36
N ILE A 155 14.00 0.04 13.67
CA ILE A 155 12.85 -0.57 14.35
C ILE A 155 11.99 0.54 14.93
N HIS A 156 10.70 0.50 14.63
CA HIS A 156 9.69 1.40 15.16
C HIS A 156 8.53 0.59 15.72
N ASP A 157 8.18 0.80 16.97
CA ASP A 157 7.14 0.06 17.68
C ASP A 157 7.25 -1.48 17.56
N GLY A 158 8.49 -2.01 17.53
CA GLY A 158 8.77 -3.43 17.39
C GLY A 158 8.74 -3.97 15.96
N GLU A 159 8.46 -3.14 14.99
CA GLU A 159 8.44 -3.50 13.57
C GLU A 159 9.67 -2.96 12.83
N VAL A 160 10.17 -3.75 11.89
CA VAL A 160 11.28 -3.35 11.01
C VAL A 160 10.74 -2.41 9.93
N ARG A 161 11.39 -1.27 9.77
CA ARG A 161 11.10 -0.35 8.69
C ARG A 161 11.70 -0.83 7.37
N TRP A 162 10.88 -0.93 6.36
CA TRP A 162 11.25 -1.22 4.98
C TRP A 162 11.02 0.01 4.12
N GLU A 163 11.90 0.26 3.15
CA GLU A 163 11.84 1.46 2.33
C GLU A 163 12.09 1.15 0.86
N SER A 164 11.46 1.89 -0.04
CA SER A 164 11.76 1.79 -1.46
C SER A 164 13.21 2.18 -1.72
N ALA A 165 13.91 1.36 -2.52
CA ALA A 165 15.25 1.72 -2.97
C ALA A 165 15.21 3.08 -3.68
N ALA A 166 16.14 3.97 -3.33
CA ALA A 166 16.28 5.25 -4.01
C ALA A 166 16.56 4.98 -5.50
N GLU A 167 15.71 5.45 -6.39
CA GLU A 167 16.05 5.44 -7.80
C GLU A 167 17.22 6.38 -8.04
N PRO A 168 18.27 5.93 -8.77
CA PRO A 168 19.34 6.81 -9.15
C PRO A 168 18.73 7.96 -9.96
N ARG A 169 18.95 9.19 -9.51
CA ARG A 169 18.54 10.38 -10.28
C ARG A 169 19.12 10.26 -11.68
N PRO A 170 18.33 10.46 -12.75
CA PRO A 170 18.92 10.59 -14.06
C PRO A 170 19.95 11.71 -13.99
N ARG A 171 21.20 11.41 -14.36
CA ARG A 171 22.22 12.44 -14.50
C ARG A 171 21.70 13.36 -15.58
N LEU A 172 21.41 14.60 -15.23
CA LEU A 172 21.28 15.66 -16.20
C LEU A 172 22.71 15.85 -16.75
N ASP A 173 23.01 15.17 -17.85
CA ASP A 173 24.22 15.42 -18.62
C ASP A 173 24.13 16.84 -19.16
N GLY A 174 24.64 17.76 -18.36
CA GLY A 174 24.91 19.14 -18.75
C GLY A 174 26.19 19.23 -19.55
N SER A 175 26.22 18.67 -20.76
CA SER A 175 27.29 18.91 -21.70
C SER A 175 26.76 19.26 -23.09
N ASP A 176 26.07 20.40 -23.17
CA ASP A 176 26.11 21.17 -24.41
C ASP A 176 27.11 22.32 -24.22
N ARG A 177 28.39 21.99 -24.34
CA ARG A 177 29.40 23.01 -24.60
C ARG A 177 29.34 23.34 -26.07
N GLY A 178 28.53 24.35 -26.39
CA GLY A 178 28.58 25.01 -27.67
C GLY A 178 30.03 25.35 -28.06
N SER A 179 30.54 24.64 -29.04
CA SER A 179 31.74 24.97 -29.73
C SER A 179 31.49 26.25 -30.53
N GLY A 180 32.01 27.35 -30.03
CA GLY A 180 32.13 28.58 -30.81
C GLY A 180 33.08 28.36 -31.97
N GLY A 181 32.54 28.38 -33.19
CA GLY A 181 33.30 28.53 -34.42
C GLY A 181 33.43 30.00 -34.74
N ARG A 182 34.66 30.50 -34.69
CA ARG A 182 35.04 31.76 -35.35
C ARG A 182 35.04 31.56 -36.87
N LEU A 183 34.51 32.48 -37.57
CA LEU A 183 35.15 33.28 -38.65
C LEU A 183 34.14 34.33 -39.08
#